data_d40c9a4ac0a7c43898d01bcfadf2dd7f
#
_entry.id   d40c9a4ac0a7c43898d01bcfadf2dd7f
#
_cell.length_a   1.000
_cell.length_b   1.000
_cell.length_c   1.000
_cell.angle_alpha   90.00
_cell.angle_beta   90.00
_cell.angle_gamma   90.00
#
_symmetry.space_group_name_H-M   'P 1'
#
loop_
_entity.id
_entity.type
_entity.pdbx_description
1 polymer ?
#
loop_
_entity_poly.entity_id
_entity_poly.type
_entity_poly.pdbx_seq_one_letter_code
_entity_poly.pdbx_strand_id
1 'polypeptide(L)' 'LLASSAASDVYKRQVTKGYLEQVEVEQVSAYEEKLHRQLDTRRPEILQSIRDTKMLTPENEAALKQFLTEFTAEFQSSHS' A
#
# COMPACT_ATOMS: atom_id res chain seq x y z
N LEU A 1 -2.95 -11.08 14.58
CA LEU A 1 -1.91 -10.11 14.82
C LEU A 1 -0.84 -10.15 13.75
N LEU A 2 -0.17 -11.27 13.67
CA LEU A 2 0.92 -11.44 12.74
C LEU A 2 0.44 -11.64 11.30
N ALA A 3 -0.75 -12.18 11.15
CA ALA A 3 -1.31 -12.43 9.83
C ALA A 3 -1.52 -11.14 9.06
N SER A 4 -1.99 -10.11 9.73
CA SER A 4 -2.19 -8.81 9.10
C SER A 4 -0.88 -8.21 8.64
N SER A 5 0.15 -8.35 9.46
CA SER A 5 1.47 -7.81 9.15
C SER A 5 2.08 -8.47 7.92
N ALA A 6 1.82 -9.78 7.75
CA ALA A 6 2.40 -10.51 6.64
C ALA A 6 1.92 -9.96 5.29
N ALA A 7 0.61 -9.72 5.19
CA ALA A 7 0.06 -9.18 3.95
C ALA A 7 0.61 -7.78 3.67
N SER A 8 0.70 -6.96 4.70
CA SER A 8 1.21 -5.61 4.54
C SER A 8 2.66 -5.61 4.07
N ASP A 9 3.48 -6.50 4.63
CA ASP A 9 4.88 -6.57 4.27
C ASP A 9 5.08 -6.92 2.80
N VAL A 10 4.25 -7.81 2.27
CA VAL A 10 4.40 -8.26 0.89
C VAL A 10 4.30 -7.07 -0.07
N TYR A 11 3.24 -6.30 0.01
CA TYR A 11 3.08 -5.19 -0.93
C TYR A 11 3.98 -4.01 -0.59
N LYS A 12 4.30 -3.82 0.68
CA LYS A 12 5.18 -2.73 1.06
C LYS A 12 6.57 -2.90 0.49
N ARG A 13 7.09 -4.11 0.52
CA ARG A 13 8.43 -4.37 0.02
C ARG A 13 8.51 -4.30 -1.49
N GLN A 14 7.49 -4.77 -2.18
CA GLN A 14 7.56 -4.91 -3.62
C GLN A 14 7.07 -3.69 -4.38
N VAL A 15 6.11 -2.96 -3.82
CA VAL A 15 5.47 -1.88 -4.55
C VAL A 15 5.69 -0.52 -3.91
N THR A 16 5.48 -0.41 -2.60
CA THR A 16 5.53 0.90 -1.96
C THR A 16 6.93 1.47 -1.82
N LYS A 17 7.95 0.64 -1.95
CA LYS A 17 9.32 1.09 -1.74
C LYS A 17 9.66 2.31 -2.60
N GLY A 18 9.33 2.26 -3.88
CA GLY A 18 9.61 3.37 -4.77
C GLY A 18 8.79 4.62 -4.46
N TYR A 19 7.58 4.41 -3.99
CA TYR A 19 6.72 5.54 -3.65
C TYR A 19 7.13 6.19 -2.33
N LEU A 20 7.64 5.40 -1.40
CA LEU A 20 8.07 5.92 -0.11
C LEU A 20 9.27 6.85 -0.24
N GLU A 21 10.06 6.70 -1.28
CA GLU A 21 11.17 7.58 -1.52
C GLU A 21 10.73 9.02 -1.78
N GLN A 22 9.49 9.19 -2.24
CA GLN A 22 8.92 10.50 -2.50
C GLN A 22 8.29 11.11 -1.27
N VAL A 23 8.17 10.33 -0.21
CA VAL A 23 7.54 10.77 1.04
C VAL A 23 8.62 11.04 2.08
N GLU A 24 8.43 12.08 2.86
CA GLU A 24 9.38 12.44 3.91
C GLU A 24 9.43 11.35 4.97
N VAL A 25 10.62 11.14 5.52
CA VAL A 25 10.82 10.08 6.52
C VAL A 25 9.83 10.23 7.68
N GLU A 26 9.59 11.44 8.09
CA GLU A 26 8.68 11.69 9.21
C GLU A 26 7.24 11.32 8.88
N GLN A 27 6.89 11.30 7.61
CA GLN A 27 5.53 11.02 7.18
C GLN A 27 5.33 9.59 6.69
N VAL A 28 6.39 8.81 6.64
CA VAL A 28 6.29 7.44 6.15
C VAL A 28 5.30 6.62 6.98
N SER A 29 5.35 6.76 8.29
CA SER A 29 4.44 6.02 9.17
C SER A 29 2.99 6.38 8.88
N ALA A 30 2.70 7.66 8.78
CA ALA A 30 1.35 8.13 8.47
C ALA A 30 0.92 7.67 7.08
N TYR A 31 1.82 7.71 6.13
CA TYR A 31 1.55 7.28 4.78
C TYR A 31 1.15 5.80 4.74
N GLU A 32 1.94 4.96 5.40
CA GLU A 32 1.67 3.53 5.42
C GLU A 32 0.37 3.22 6.14
N GLU A 33 0.11 3.90 7.23
CA GLU A 33 -1.12 3.68 7.98
C GLU A 33 -2.35 4.06 7.17
N LYS A 34 -2.32 5.22 6.56
CA LYS A 34 -3.42 5.67 5.71
C LYS A 34 -3.58 4.77 4.49
N LEU A 35 -2.46 4.36 3.91
CA LEU A 35 -2.49 3.48 2.75
C LEU A 35 -3.18 2.17 3.07
N HIS A 36 -2.78 1.55 4.17
CA HIS A 36 -3.37 0.30 4.59
C HIS A 36 -4.88 0.45 4.83
N ARG A 37 -5.26 1.51 5.49
CA ARG A 37 -6.66 1.78 5.78
C ARG A 37 -7.46 2.01 4.50
N GLN A 38 -6.91 2.78 3.57
CA GLN A 38 -7.59 3.05 2.31
C GLN A 38 -7.72 1.79 1.47
N LEU A 39 -6.67 0.96 1.44
CA LEU A 39 -6.72 -0.29 0.72
C LEU A 39 -7.80 -1.21 1.30
N ASP A 40 -7.87 -1.29 2.61
CA ASP A 40 -8.83 -2.15 3.26
C ASP A 40 -10.27 -1.67 3.01
N THR A 41 -10.44 -0.37 2.83
CA THR A 41 -11.76 0.21 2.61
C THR A 41 -12.15 0.21 1.13
N ARG A 42 -11.24 0.63 0.27
CA ARG A 42 -11.55 0.80 -1.15
C ARG A 42 -11.23 -0.43 -2.00
N ARG A 43 -10.16 -1.11 -1.67
CA ARG A 43 -9.72 -2.28 -2.43
C ARG A 43 -9.44 -3.46 -1.51
N PRO A 44 -10.43 -3.90 -0.75
CA PRO A 44 -10.20 -5.03 0.16
C PRO A 44 -9.83 -6.30 -0.56
N GLU A 45 -10.25 -6.45 -1.82
CA GLU A 45 -9.95 -7.65 -2.59
C GLU A 45 -8.45 -7.83 -2.80
N ILE A 46 -7.70 -6.73 -2.89
CA ILE A 46 -6.25 -6.81 -3.09
C ILE A 46 -5.59 -7.40 -1.86
N LEU A 47 -5.94 -6.89 -0.69
CA LEU A 47 -5.38 -7.39 0.56
C LEU A 47 -5.79 -8.82 0.81
N GLN A 48 -7.04 -9.16 0.52
CA GLN A 48 -7.53 -10.51 0.72
C GLN A 48 -6.82 -11.49 -0.20
N SER A 49 -6.60 -11.11 -1.44
CA SER A 49 -5.89 -11.95 -2.39
C SER A 49 -4.46 -12.21 -1.93
N ILE A 50 -3.79 -11.18 -1.43
CA ILE A 50 -2.44 -11.33 -0.92
C ILE A 50 -2.41 -12.26 0.28
N ARG A 51 -3.41 -12.17 1.14
CA ARG A 51 -3.50 -13.07 2.29
C ARG A 51 -3.68 -14.51 1.86
N ASP A 52 -4.54 -14.72 0.86
CA ASP A 52 -4.84 -16.07 0.40
C ASP A 52 -3.63 -16.71 -0.27
N THR A 53 -3.00 -15.99 -1.16
CA THR A 53 -1.89 -16.53 -1.95
C THR A 53 -0.55 -16.29 -1.29
N LYS A 54 -0.49 -15.33 -0.37
CA LYS A 54 0.75 -14.88 0.27
C LYS A 54 1.77 -14.42 -0.76
N MET A 55 1.26 -13.97 -1.88
CA MET A 55 2.07 -13.50 -2.99
C MET A 55 1.37 -12.31 -3.65
N LEU A 56 2.16 -11.46 -4.29
CA LEU A 56 1.62 -10.36 -5.05
C LEU A 56 1.54 -10.77 -6.51
N THR A 57 0.32 -11.05 -6.97
CA THR A 57 0.12 -11.46 -8.35
C THR A 57 0.28 -10.27 -9.29
N PRO A 58 0.58 -10.51 -10.58
CA PRO A 58 0.73 -9.39 -11.54
C PRO A 58 -0.51 -8.52 -11.62
N GLU A 59 -1.69 -9.12 -11.53
CA GLU A 59 -2.93 -8.35 -11.58
C GLU A 59 -3.07 -7.44 -10.37
N ASN A 60 -2.82 -7.99 -9.19
CA ASN A 60 -2.89 -7.21 -7.96
C ASN A 60 -1.79 -6.16 -7.92
N GLU A 61 -0.62 -6.49 -8.43
CA GLU A 61 0.47 -5.55 -8.48
C GLU A 61 0.12 -4.34 -9.34
N ALA A 62 -0.46 -4.58 -10.50
CA ALA A 62 -0.85 -3.49 -11.39
C ALA A 62 -1.92 -2.60 -10.74
N ALA A 63 -2.92 -3.23 -10.15
CA ALA A 63 -3.99 -2.48 -9.48
C ALA A 63 -3.43 -1.68 -8.30
N LEU A 64 -2.53 -2.28 -7.56
CA LEU A 64 -1.92 -1.62 -6.41
C LEU A 64 -1.05 -0.44 -6.83
N LYS A 65 -0.30 -0.61 -7.90
CA LYS A 65 0.54 0.49 -8.40
C LYS A 65 -0.32 1.68 -8.83
N GLN A 66 -1.42 1.41 -9.49
CA GLN A 66 -2.33 2.47 -9.90
C GLN A 66 -2.91 3.16 -8.68
N PHE A 67 -3.34 2.38 -7.71
CA PHE A 67 -3.88 2.91 -6.46
C PHE A 67 -2.84 3.77 -5.75
N LEU A 68 -1.61 3.30 -5.67
CA LEU A 68 -0.54 4.03 -5.00
C LEU A 68 -0.22 5.35 -5.70
N THR A 69 -0.26 5.35 -7.01
CA THR A 69 0.00 6.57 -7.76
C THR A 69 -1.01 7.66 -7.39
N GLU A 70 -2.27 7.29 -7.36
CA GLU A 70 -3.33 8.23 -6.99
C GLU A 70 -3.26 8.59 -5.51
N PHE A 71 -3.03 7.59 -4.67
CA PHE A 71 -2.97 7.83 -3.24
C PHE A 71 -1.81 8.74 -2.87
N THR A 72 -0.65 8.50 -3.46
CA THR A 72 0.53 9.31 -3.17
C THR A 72 0.31 10.76 -3.57
N ALA A 73 -0.30 10.96 -4.73
CA ALA A 73 -0.61 12.32 -5.20
C ALA A 73 -1.55 13.02 -4.22
N GLU A 74 -2.58 12.33 -3.77
CA GLU A 74 -3.50 12.90 -2.80
C GLU A 74 -2.82 13.18 -1.47
N PHE A 75 -1.99 12.26 -1.03
CA PHE A 75 -1.30 12.40 0.23
C PHE A 75 -0.38 13.61 0.23
N GLN A 76 0.39 13.75 -0.84
CA GLN A 76 1.31 14.89 -0.96
C GLN A 76 0.56 16.20 -1.10
N SER A 77 -0.52 16.20 -1.84
CA SER A 77 -1.34 17.39 -2.00
C SER A 77 -1.96 17.81 -0.68
N SER A 78 -2.37 16.84 0.10
CA SER A 78 -3.02 17.09 1.38
C SER A 78 -2.05 17.61 2.42
N HIS A 79 -0.77 17.29 2.28
CA HIS A 79 0.26 17.64 3.26
C HIS A 79 1.20 18.75 2.81
N SER A 80 0.98 19.31 1.64
CA SER A 80 1.85 20.38 1.14
C SER A 80 1.49 21.78 1.67
#